data_369224195fe0035a5fb7b78b259f0f58
#
_entry.id   369224195fe0035a5fb7b78b259f0f58
#
_cell.length_a   1.000
_cell.length_b   1.000
_cell.length_c   1.000
_cell.angle_alpha   90.00
_cell.angle_beta   90.00
_cell.angle_gamma   90.00
#
_symmetry.space_group_name_H-M   'P 1'
#
loop_
_entity.id
_entity.type
_entity.pdbx_description
1 polymer ?
#
loop_
_entity_poly.entity_id
_entity_poly.type
_entity_poly.pdbx_seq_one_letter_code
_entity_poly.pdbx_strand_id
1 'polypeptide(L)'
;VAPLYREKEMELRNEIARRLERGKVDFTLWIEKNDMASTATPINSELLMAYYKQVKEIHTLTGIPEPEDWFATLMRMPDVLTRVESTELTDEEWSAVYAGVEEALAHLEEFRRQEGASLEKKFREKIQNIETLLKEIEPYEKERVGKIRERILEALQKSVDVDYDKNRLEQELIYYIEKLDVNEEKQRLANHLSYFLTTLANGHGQGKKL
;
A
#
# COMPACT_ATOMS: atom_id res chain seq x y z
N VAL A 1 4.87 -14.94 10.05
CA VAL A 1 3.95 -16.08 10.09
C VAL A 1 4.42 -17.05 11.16
N ALA A 2 3.50 -17.61 11.99
CA ALA A 2 3.84 -18.60 12.99
C ALA A 2 4.47 -19.86 12.36
N PRO A 3 5.40 -20.56 13.06
CA PRO A 3 6.13 -21.70 12.50
C PRO A 3 5.23 -22.78 11.89
N LEU A 4 4.06 -23.04 12.46
CA LEU A 4 3.07 -24.00 11.99
C LEU A 4 2.58 -23.73 10.56
N TYR A 5 2.47 -22.46 10.16
CA TYR A 5 1.97 -22.04 8.85
C TYR A 5 3.08 -21.65 7.87
N ARG A 6 4.35 -21.93 8.18
CA ARG A 6 5.49 -21.53 7.35
C ARG A 6 5.44 -22.12 5.93
N GLU A 7 4.96 -23.34 5.81
CA GLU A 7 4.80 -24.01 4.51
C GLU A 7 3.77 -23.32 3.62
N LYS A 8 2.78 -22.67 4.23
CA LYS A 8 1.71 -21.93 3.54
C LYS A 8 2.03 -20.45 3.31
N GLU A 9 3.18 -19.98 3.75
CA GLU A 9 3.56 -18.55 3.63
C GLU A 9 3.60 -18.08 2.17
N MET A 10 4.13 -18.89 1.26
CA MET A 10 4.21 -18.51 -0.16
C MET A 10 2.83 -18.43 -0.81
N GLU A 11 1.92 -19.31 -0.45
CA GLU A 11 0.53 -19.30 -0.91
C GLU A 11 -0.17 -18.00 -0.46
N LEU A 12 -0.08 -17.66 0.83
CA LEU A 12 -0.60 -16.42 1.39
C LEU A 12 -0.01 -15.19 0.72
N ARG A 13 1.30 -15.16 0.56
CA ARG A 13 2.02 -14.04 -0.08
C ARG A 13 1.55 -13.79 -1.50
N ASN A 14 1.40 -14.86 -2.28
CA ASN A 14 0.94 -14.77 -3.65
C ASN A 14 -0.51 -14.29 -3.74
N GLU A 15 -1.39 -14.80 -2.87
CA GLU A 15 -2.79 -14.37 -2.83
C GLU A 15 -2.94 -12.90 -2.41
N ILE A 16 -2.23 -12.47 -1.37
CA ILE A 16 -2.20 -11.08 -0.95
C ILE A 16 -1.68 -10.17 -2.07
N ALA A 17 -0.58 -10.55 -2.73
CA ALA A 17 -0.02 -9.77 -3.83
C ALA A 17 -0.96 -9.69 -5.03
N ARG A 18 -1.63 -10.80 -5.37
CA ARG A 18 -2.60 -10.87 -6.47
C ARG A 18 -3.80 -9.96 -6.25
N ARG A 19 -4.36 -9.97 -5.03
CA ARG A 19 -5.57 -9.20 -4.71
C ARG A 19 -5.29 -7.72 -4.48
N LEU A 20 -4.22 -7.40 -3.79
CA LEU A 20 -3.92 -6.01 -3.42
C LEU A 20 -3.13 -5.24 -4.48
N GLU A 21 -2.55 -5.93 -5.48
CA GLU A 21 -1.82 -5.40 -6.64
C GLU A 21 -0.69 -4.40 -6.31
N ARG A 22 -0.92 -3.44 -5.42
CA ARG A 22 0.00 -2.34 -5.11
C ARG A 22 -0.03 -1.97 -3.63
N GLY A 23 1.13 -1.51 -3.17
CA GLY A 23 1.35 -1.01 -1.82
C GLY A 23 2.35 -1.86 -1.05
N LYS A 24 2.75 -1.35 0.12
CA LYS A 24 3.50 -2.12 1.10
C LYS A 24 2.48 -2.77 2.04
N VAL A 25 2.54 -4.09 2.16
CA VAL A 25 1.64 -4.86 3.01
C VAL A 25 2.48 -5.59 4.04
N ASP A 26 2.21 -5.37 5.31
CA ASP A 26 2.78 -6.12 6.42
C ASP A 26 1.70 -7.09 6.94
N PHE A 27 1.93 -8.39 6.74
CA PHE A 27 1.03 -9.45 7.17
C PHE A 27 1.65 -10.24 8.32
N THR A 28 0.94 -10.35 9.42
CA THR A 28 1.37 -11.10 10.59
C THR A 28 0.29 -12.09 11.04
N LEU A 29 0.68 -13.34 11.17
CA LEU A 29 -0.16 -14.41 11.69
C LEU A 29 0.50 -15.00 12.92
N TRP A 30 -0.18 -14.93 14.07
CA TRP A 30 0.25 -15.53 15.33
C TRP A 30 -0.83 -16.44 15.90
N ILE A 31 -0.43 -17.33 16.80
CA ILE A 31 -1.33 -18.25 17.47
C ILE A 31 -1.32 -17.91 18.95
N GLU A 32 -2.49 -17.65 19.49
CA GLU A 32 -2.69 -17.62 20.94
C GLU A 32 -3.22 -19.00 21.37
N LYS A 33 -2.39 -19.75 22.10
CA LYS A 33 -2.84 -21.00 22.69
C LYS A 33 -3.59 -20.68 23.97
N ASN A 34 -4.90 -20.85 23.95
CA ASN A 34 -5.72 -20.78 25.17
C ASN A 34 -5.58 -22.06 25.98
N ASP A 35 -4.39 -22.30 26.51
CA ASP A 35 -4.09 -23.47 27.35
C ASP A 35 -4.69 -23.30 28.76
N MET A 36 -6.01 -23.19 28.84
CA MET A 36 -6.70 -23.24 30.14
C MET A 36 -6.73 -24.67 30.73
N ALA A 37 -6.27 -25.70 30.01
CA ALA A 37 -6.55 -27.10 30.37
C ALA A 37 -5.38 -27.86 31.01
N SER A 38 -4.12 -27.41 30.97
CA SER A 38 -3.09 -28.08 31.77
C SER A 38 -1.90 -27.17 32.10
N THR A 39 -1.75 -26.84 33.35
CA THR A 39 -0.57 -26.17 33.92
C THR A 39 0.63 -27.13 34.09
N ALA A 40 0.44 -28.42 33.88
CA ALA A 40 1.48 -29.43 34.02
C ALA A 40 2.08 -29.79 32.65
N THR A 41 3.40 -29.83 32.56
CA THR A 41 4.12 -30.36 31.40
C THR A 41 3.86 -31.86 31.28
N PRO A 42 3.33 -32.38 30.17
CA PRO A 42 3.07 -33.81 30.03
C PRO A 42 4.39 -34.60 30.02
N ILE A 43 4.34 -35.81 30.56
CA ILE A 43 5.47 -36.74 30.55
C ILE A 43 5.45 -37.47 29.19
N ASN A 44 6.56 -37.41 28.45
CA ASN A 44 6.75 -38.20 27.24
C ASN A 44 6.98 -39.66 27.57
N SER A 45 5.89 -40.45 27.65
CA SER A 45 5.91 -41.85 28.06
C SER A 45 6.74 -42.73 27.12
N GLU A 46 6.73 -42.44 25.84
CA GLU A 46 7.49 -43.22 24.82
C GLU A 46 9.00 -43.05 25.04
N LEU A 47 9.43 -41.81 25.20
CA LEU A 47 10.84 -41.51 25.46
C LEU A 47 11.32 -42.06 26.80
N LEU A 48 10.47 -41.96 27.83
CA LEU A 48 10.75 -42.54 29.15
C LEU A 48 10.96 -44.07 29.07
N MET A 49 10.09 -44.75 28.31
CA MET A 49 10.24 -46.21 28.10
C MET A 49 11.47 -46.57 27.28
N ALA A 50 11.85 -45.74 26.33
CA ALA A 50 13.08 -45.90 25.55
C ALA A 50 14.33 -45.79 26.47
N TYR A 51 14.40 -44.79 27.33
CA TYR A 51 15.48 -44.65 28.31
C TYR A 51 15.51 -45.80 29.31
N TYR A 52 14.36 -46.23 29.77
CA TYR A 52 14.29 -47.41 30.69
C TYR A 52 14.93 -48.65 30.06
N LYS A 53 14.63 -48.96 28.80
CA LYS A 53 15.21 -50.08 28.07
C LYS A 53 16.72 -49.94 27.90
N GLN A 54 17.19 -48.77 27.49
CA GLN A 54 18.60 -48.50 27.30
C GLN A 54 19.41 -48.65 28.61
N VAL A 55 18.92 -48.14 29.73
CA VAL A 55 19.61 -48.27 31.02
C VAL A 55 19.68 -49.72 31.46
N LYS A 56 18.67 -50.55 31.22
CA LYS A 56 18.70 -52.01 31.49
C LYS A 56 19.71 -52.74 30.62
N GLU A 57 19.77 -52.39 29.36
CA GLU A 57 20.78 -52.94 28.42
C GLU A 57 22.20 -52.60 28.86
N ILE A 58 22.44 -51.36 29.29
CA ILE A 58 23.74 -50.93 29.82
C ILE A 58 24.13 -51.72 31.07
N HIS A 59 23.19 -51.92 32.00
CA HIS A 59 23.42 -52.76 33.15
C HIS A 59 23.86 -54.18 32.76
N THR A 60 23.16 -54.79 31.81
CA THR A 60 23.46 -56.14 31.33
C THR A 60 24.84 -56.23 30.66
N LEU A 61 25.22 -55.21 29.91
CA LEU A 61 26.50 -55.19 29.15
C LEU A 61 27.71 -54.84 30.02
N THR A 62 27.52 -53.95 31.01
CA THR A 62 28.65 -53.34 31.73
C THR A 62 28.76 -53.82 33.19
N GLY A 63 27.71 -54.41 33.75
CA GLY A 63 27.64 -54.77 35.16
C GLY A 63 27.47 -53.58 36.13
N ILE A 64 27.24 -52.37 35.60
CA ILE A 64 26.93 -51.24 36.46
C ILE A 64 25.58 -51.46 37.11
N PRO A 65 25.45 -51.28 38.48
CA PRO A 65 24.20 -51.55 39.15
C PRO A 65 23.05 -50.71 38.69
N GLU A 66 21.86 -51.27 38.65
CA GLU A 66 20.63 -50.54 38.35
C GLU A 66 20.37 -49.42 39.36
N PRO A 67 19.75 -48.29 38.97
CA PRO A 67 19.39 -47.22 39.88
C PRO A 67 18.43 -47.73 40.98
N GLU A 68 18.64 -47.34 42.23
CA GLU A 68 17.71 -47.65 43.31
C GLU A 68 16.35 -46.99 43.13
N ASP A 69 16.35 -45.70 42.63
CA ASP A 69 15.15 -44.99 42.32
C ASP A 69 15.05 -44.75 40.78
N TRP A 70 14.35 -45.66 40.15
CA TRP A 70 14.09 -45.64 38.73
C TRP A 70 13.26 -44.40 38.30
N PHE A 71 12.28 -44.04 39.12
CA PHE A 71 11.39 -42.94 38.75
C PHE A 71 12.13 -41.60 38.75
N ALA A 72 12.87 -41.29 39.79
CA ALA A 72 13.67 -40.09 39.87
C ALA A 72 14.77 -40.02 38.77
N THR A 73 15.37 -41.20 38.48
CA THR A 73 16.39 -41.26 37.40
C THR A 73 15.82 -40.97 36.03
N LEU A 74 14.71 -41.61 35.67
CA LEU A 74 14.06 -41.43 34.37
C LEU A 74 13.47 -40.03 34.19
N MET A 75 12.91 -39.43 35.23
CA MET A 75 12.36 -38.06 35.19
C MET A 75 13.43 -36.99 35.03
N ARG A 76 14.70 -37.30 35.28
CA ARG A 76 15.83 -36.37 35.03
C ARG A 76 16.48 -36.55 33.68
N MET A 77 16.04 -37.52 32.87
CA MET A 77 16.55 -37.71 31.53
C MET A 77 16.10 -36.56 30.62
N PRO A 78 16.94 -36.19 29.63
CA PRO A 78 16.60 -35.13 28.72
C PRO A 78 15.25 -35.35 28.04
N ASP A 79 14.50 -34.27 27.84
CA ASP A 79 13.27 -34.21 27.05
C ASP A 79 12.10 -35.12 27.53
N VAL A 80 12.21 -35.75 28.69
CA VAL A 80 11.12 -36.57 29.28
C VAL A 80 9.92 -35.69 29.69
N LEU A 81 10.16 -34.43 30.06
CA LEU A 81 9.14 -33.45 30.43
C LEU A 81 8.92 -32.42 29.30
N THR A 82 9.15 -32.81 28.08
CA THR A 82 8.98 -31.91 26.93
C THR A 82 7.61 -32.11 26.32
N ARG A 83 6.91 -31.00 26.08
CA ARG A 83 5.69 -31.03 25.26
C ARG A 83 6.04 -31.48 23.85
N VAL A 84 5.51 -32.63 23.44
CA VAL A 84 5.44 -33.00 22.03
C VAL A 84 4.39 -32.08 21.42
N GLU A 85 4.80 -30.96 20.89
CA GLU A 85 3.90 -30.14 20.07
C GLU A 85 3.65 -30.90 18.77
N SER A 86 2.43 -31.34 18.55
CA SER A 86 2.00 -31.80 17.22
C SER A 86 2.15 -30.61 16.27
N THR A 87 3.13 -30.69 15.38
CA THR A 87 3.51 -29.62 14.46
C THR A 87 2.86 -29.79 13.09
N GLU A 88 1.90 -30.68 12.97
CA GLU A 88 1.22 -30.91 11.71
C GLU A 88 -0.03 -30.02 11.62
N LEU A 89 -0.05 -29.20 10.60
CA LEU A 89 -1.20 -28.37 10.24
C LEU A 89 -2.28 -29.25 9.63
N THR A 90 -3.47 -29.27 10.22
CA THR A 90 -4.62 -29.96 9.62
C THR A 90 -5.24 -29.12 8.50
N ASP A 91 -5.87 -29.79 7.51
CA ASP A 91 -6.54 -29.10 6.41
C ASP A 91 -7.73 -28.26 6.90
N GLU A 92 -8.39 -28.69 7.97
CA GLU A 92 -9.50 -27.94 8.59
C GLU A 92 -9.01 -26.65 9.26
N GLU A 93 -7.91 -26.72 10.02
CA GLU A 93 -7.29 -25.52 10.61
C GLU A 93 -6.81 -24.56 9.52
N TRP A 94 -6.18 -25.10 8.47
CA TRP A 94 -5.75 -24.25 7.35
C TRP A 94 -6.92 -23.57 6.65
N SER A 95 -8.00 -24.29 6.38
CA SER A 95 -9.21 -23.73 5.76
C SER A 95 -9.81 -22.61 6.60
N ALA A 96 -9.86 -22.77 7.92
CA ALA A 96 -10.36 -21.73 8.83
C ALA A 96 -9.48 -20.48 8.82
N VAL A 97 -8.15 -20.64 8.85
CA VAL A 97 -7.20 -19.53 8.78
C VAL A 97 -7.28 -18.82 7.43
N TYR A 98 -7.34 -19.59 6.34
CA TYR A 98 -7.44 -19.03 4.99
C TYR A 98 -8.72 -18.24 4.79
N ALA A 99 -9.86 -18.71 5.31
CA ALA A 99 -11.12 -17.98 5.28
C ALA A 99 -11.03 -16.63 6.03
N GLY A 100 -10.36 -16.62 7.19
CA GLY A 100 -10.10 -15.36 7.92
C GLY A 100 -9.20 -14.38 7.15
N VAL A 101 -8.21 -14.89 6.42
CA VAL A 101 -7.37 -14.05 5.54
C VAL A 101 -8.18 -13.49 4.38
N GLU A 102 -9.02 -14.29 3.75
CA GLU A 102 -9.90 -13.85 2.67
C GLU A 102 -10.88 -12.75 3.12
N GLU A 103 -11.46 -12.91 4.29
CA GLU A 103 -12.35 -11.89 4.89
C GLU A 103 -11.60 -10.59 5.14
N ALA A 104 -10.40 -10.65 5.74
CA ALA A 104 -9.57 -9.47 5.96
C ALA A 104 -9.18 -8.75 4.65
N LEU A 105 -8.85 -9.51 3.60
CA LEU A 105 -8.56 -8.96 2.28
C LEU A 105 -9.80 -8.30 1.66
N ALA A 106 -10.96 -8.93 1.77
CA ALA A 106 -12.22 -8.36 1.27
C ALA A 106 -12.57 -7.04 1.96
N HIS A 107 -12.39 -6.95 3.28
CA HIS A 107 -12.59 -5.70 4.02
C HIS A 107 -11.63 -4.60 3.58
N LEU A 108 -10.36 -4.92 3.35
CA LEU A 108 -9.36 -3.96 2.87
C LEU A 108 -9.66 -3.48 1.45
N GLU A 109 -10.09 -4.37 0.55
CA GLU A 109 -10.51 -4.02 -0.81
C GLU A 109 -11.73 -3.08 -0.79
N GLU A 110 -12.72 -3.37 0.04
CA GLU A 110 -13.89 -2.53 0.21
C GLU A 110 -13.53 -1.15 0.77
N PHE A 111 -12.67 -1.09 1.78
CA PHE A 111 -12.15 0.17 2.30
C PHE A 111 -11.45 1.00 1.22
N ARG A 112 -10.55 0.37 0.45
CA ARG A 112 -9.87 1.04 -0.67
C ARG A 112 -10.83 1.52 -1.75
N ARG A 113 -11.88 0.77 -2.02
CA ARG A 113 -12.93 1.16 -2.99
C ARG A 113 -13.67 2.41 -2.55
N GLN A 114 -14.05 2.48 -1.27
CA GLN A 114 -14.74 3.64 -0.69
C GLN A 114 -13.84 4.88 -0.67
N GLU A 115 -12.59 4.72 -0.26
CA GLU A 115 -11.59 5.79 -0.30
C GLU A 115 -11.37 6.29 -1.74
N GLY A 116 -11.20 5.37 -2.68
CA GLY A 116 -11.04 5.68 -4.10
C GLY A 116 -12.21 6.45 -4.68
N ALA A 117 -13.45 6.06 -4.36
CA ALA A 117 -14.65 6.77 -4.79
C ALA A 117 -14.72 8.21 -4.22
N SER A 118 -14.31 8.37 -2.97
CA SER A 118 -14.23 9.69 -2.34
C SER A 118 -13.18 10.59 -3.01
N LEU A 119 -12.01 10.03 -3.33
CA LEU A 119 -10.94 10.74 -4.05
C LEU A 119 -11.37 11.09 -5.47
N GLU A 120 -12.01 10.18 -6.20
CA GLU A 120 -12.52 10.43 -7.55
C GLU A 120 -13.46 11.63 -7.57
N LYS A 121 -14.42 11.70 -6.63
CA LYS A 121 -15.34 12.83 -6.51
C LYS A 121 -14.58 14.14 -6.33
N LYS A 122 -13.59 14.18 -5.46
CA LYS A 122 -12.76 15.37 -5.21
C LYS A 122 -11.95 15.77 -6.44
N PHE A 123 -11.37 14.81 -7.15
CA PHE A 123 -10.62 15.10 -8.37
C PHE A 123 -11.53 15.67 -9.46
N ARG A 124 -12.69 15.08 -9.71
CA ARG A 124 -13.66 15.62 -10.67
C ARG A 124 -14.07 17.05 -10.36
N GLU A 125 -14.36 17.35 -9.08
CA GLU A 125 -14.68 18.70 -8.63
C GLU A 125 -13.53 19.68 -8.94
N LYS A 126 -12.29 19.32 -8.61
CA LYS A 126 -11.14 20.18 -8.86
C LYS A 126 -10.86 20.40 -10.34
N ILE A 127 -10.98 19.35 -11.15
CA ILE A 127 -10.85 19.45 -12.60
C ILE A 127 -11.90 20.41 -13.17
N GLN A 128 -13.17 20.25 -12.76
CA GLN A 128 -14.25 21.13 -13.19
C GLN A 128 -14.02 22.58 -12.79
N ASN A 129 -13.49 22.84 -11.61
CA ASN A 129 -13.11 24.19 -11.19
C ASN A 129 -12.01 24.78 -12.09
N ILE A 130 -10.99 23.97 -12.44
CA ILE A 130 -9.92 24.41 -13.34
C ILE A 130 -10.48 24.71 -14.74
N GLU A 131 -11.37 23.87 -15.26
CA GLU A 131 -12.04 24.11 -16.55
C GLU A 131 -12.87 25.42 -16.54
N THR A 132 -13.55 25.70 -15.43
CA THR A 132 -14.30 26.94 -15.26
C THR A 132 -13.37 28.15 -15.25
N LEU A 133 -12.30 28.11 -14.46
CA LEU A 133 -11.30 29.17 -14.40
C LEU A 133 -10.61 29.39 -15.77
N LEU A 134 -10.36 28.32 -16.52
CA LEU A 134 -9.78 28.40 -17.86
C LEU A 134 -10.69 29.20 -18.82
N LYS A 135 -11.99 29.02 -18.74
CA LYS A 135 -12.97 29.81 -19.52
C LYS A 135 -13.03 31.28 -19.06
N GLU A 136 -12.90 31.49 -17.75
CA GLU A 136 -12.92 32.85 -17.18
C GLU A 136 -11.72 33.70 -17.55
N ILE A 137 -10.63 33.15 -18.10
CA ILE A 137 -9.45 33.88 -18.55
C ILE A 137 -9.78 34.72 -19.81
N GLU A 138 -10.67 34.26 -20.70
CA GLU A 138 -10.93 34.92 -21.98
C GLU A 138 -11.29 36.42 -21.91
N PRO A 139 -12.18 36.88 -21.02
CA PRO A 139 -12.47 38.31 -20.88
C PRO A 139 -11.24 39.11 -20.41
N TYR A 140 -10.42 38.57 -19.55
CA TYR A 140 -9.20 39.23 -19.06
C TYR A 140 -8.14 39.38 -20.18
N GLU A 141 -8.03 38.40 -21.05
CA GLU A 141 -7.12 38.49 -22.22
C GLU A 141 -7.51 39.64 -23.14
N LYS A 142 -8.81 39.79 -23.45
CA LYS A 142 -9.32 40.90 -24.31
C LYS A 142 -9.10 42.24 -23.63
N GLU A 143 -9.40 42.37 -22.36
CA GLU A 143 -9.19 43.59 -21.58
C GLU A 143 -7.70 43.98 -21.47
N ARG A 144 -6.82 42.98 -21.35
CA ARG A 144 -5.38 43.16 -21.19
C ARG A 144 -4.76 43.88 -22.38
N VAL A 145 -5.14 43.51 -23.59
CA VAL A 145 -4.67 44.17 -24.82
C VAL A 145 -5.05 45.65 -24.79
N GLY A 146 -6.31 45.98 -24.44
CA GLY A 146 -6.78 47.33 -24.26
C GLY A 146 -5.96 48.15 -23.24
N LYS A 147 -5.75 47.55 -22.06
CA LYS A 147 -4.95 48.18 -20.99
C LYS A 147 -3.48 48.40 -21.37
N ILE A 148 -2.88 47.50 -22.13
CA ILE A 148 -1.52 47.66 -22.63
C ILE A 148 -1.46 48.82 -23.60
N ARG A 149 -2.42 48.90 -24.52
CA ARG A 149 -2.52 49.99 -25.49
C ARG A 149 -2.66 51.34 -24.79
N GLU A 150 -3.58 51.46 -23.85
CA GLU A 150 -3.78 52.69 -23.05
C GLU A 150 -2.51 53.09 -22.30
N ARG A 151 -1.84 52.16 -21.64
CA ARG A 151 -0.59 52.41 -20.89
C ARG A 151 0.54 52.90 -21.78
N ILE A 152 0.67 52.35 -23.00
CA ILE A 152 1.69 52.77 -23.97
C ILE A 152 1.36 54.19 -24.48
N LEU A 153 0.09 54.46 -24.77
CA LEU A 153 -0.36 55.79 -25.22
C LEU A 153 -0.14 56.84 -24.13
N GLU A 154 -0.48 56.57 -22.89
CA GLU A 154 -0.23 57.48 -21.76
C GLU A 154 1.27 57.73 -21.56
N ALA A 155 2.12 56.71 -21.68
CA ALA A 155 3.55 56.88 -21.59
C ALA A 155 4.13 57.77 -22.72
N LEU A 156 3.61 57.62 -23.94
CA LEU A 156 3.98 58.44 -25.06
C LEU A 156 3.52 59.90 -24.91
N GLN A 157 2.32 60.14 -24.36
CA GLN A 157 1.78 61.47 -24.12
C GLN A 157 2.55 62.24 -23.01
N LYS A 158 3.11 61.51 -22.05
CA LYS A 158 3.96 62.07 -20.95
C LYS A 158 5.39 62.38 -21.42
N SER A 159 5.86 61.81 -22.51
CA SER A 159 7.14 62.10 -23.13
C SER A 159 6.97 63.34 -24.01
N VAL A 160 7.41 64.46 -23.50
CA VAL A 160 7.27 65.80 -24.10
C VAL A 160 7.78 65.81 -25.56
N ASP A 161 6.95 66.30 -26.51
CA ASP A 161 7.29 66.63 -27.90
C ASP A 161 7.75 65.53 -28.88
N VAL A 162 7.17 64.38 -28.79
CA VAL A 162 7.43 63.37 -29.83
C VAL A 162 6.16 63.11 -30.67
N ASP A 163 6.20 63.58 -31.90
CA ASP A 163 5.26 63.10 -32.93
C ASP A 163 5.52 61.59 -33.12
N TYR A 164 4.67 60.76 -32.51
CA TYR A 164 4.89 59.31 -32.53
C TYR A 164 4.37 58.70 -33.83
N ASP A 165 5.16 57.84 -34.41
CA ASP A 165 4.76 57.06 -35.58
C ASP A 165 3.72 56.00 -35.17
N LYS A 166 2.49 56.16 -35.64
CA LYS A 166 1.38 55.23 -35.38
C LYS A 166 1.68 53.81 -35.84
N ASN A 167 2.40 53.64 -36.96
CA ASN A 167 2.76 52.31 -37.46
C ASN A 167 3.74 51.60 -36.51
N ARG A 168 4.67 52.34 -35.92
CA ARG A 168 5.61 51.81 -34.95
C ARG A 168 4.91 51.44 -33.66
N LEU A 169 3.94 52.21 -33.20
CA LEU A 169 3.11 51.85 -32.05
C LEU A 169 2.34 50.56 -32.29
N GLU A 170 1.76 50.37 -33.45
CA GLU A 170 1.03 49.13 -33.77
C GLU A 170 1.96 47.95 -33.91
N GLN A 171 3.16 48.08 -34.42
CA GLN A 171 4.16 47.00 -34.45
C GLN A 171 4.59 46.58 -33.03
N GLU A 172 4.83 47.53 -32.15
CA GLU A 172 5.13 47.23 -30.73
C GLU A 172 3.95 46.55 -30.03
N LEU A 173 2.72 46.97 -30.29
CA LEU A 173 1.51 46.33 -29.77
C LEU A 173 1.39 44.88 -30.26
N ILE A 174 1.63 44.61 -31.55
CA ILE A 174 1.63 43.26 -32.10
C ILE A 174 2.68 42.40 -31.36
N TYR A 175 3.90 42.90 -31.16
CA TYR A 175 4.95 42.20 -30.42
C TYR A 175 4.52 41.86 -28.99
N TYR A 176 3.86 42.80 -28.27
CA TYR A 176 3.36 42.53 -26.94
C TYR A 176 2.20 41.52 -26.94
N ILE A 177 1.31 41.57 -27.94
CA ILE A 177 0.21 40.62 -28.08
C ILE A 177 0.77 39.20 -28.28
N GLU A 178 1.74 39.03 -29.18
CA GLU A 178 2.38 37.74 -29.46
C GLU A 178 3.14 37.22 -28.25
N LYS A 179 3.91 38.09 -27.57
CA LYS A 179 4.68 37.71 -26.37
C LYS A 179 3.80 37.31 -25.20
N LEU A 180 2.57 37.80 -25.13
CA LEU A 180 1.61 37.57 -24.06
C LEU A 180 0.50 36.58 -24.45
N ASP A 181 0.62 35.99 -25.64
CA ASP A 181 -0.29 34.94 -26.07
C ASP A 181 -0.13 33.70 -25.19
N VAL A 182 -1.22 33.27 -24.61
CA VAL A 182 -1.31 32.07 -23.75
C VAL A 182 -2.20 30.98 -24.37
N ASN A 183 -2.46 31.08 -25.68
CA ASN A 183 -3.35 30.13 -26.35
C ASN A 183 -2.77 28.71 -26.36
N GLU A 184 -1.44 28.58 -26.52
CA GLU A 184 -0.78 27.28 -26.44
C GLU A 184 -0.96 26.66 -25.06
N GLU A 185 -0.75 27.43 -23.99
CA GLU A 185 -0.88 26.95 -22.58
C GLU A 185 -2.33 26.58 -22.26
N LYS A 186 -3.30 27.35 -22.75
CA LYS A 186 -4.73 27.03 -22.60
C LYS A 186 -5.07 25.71 -23.29
N GLN A 187 -4.58 25.51 -24.52
CA GLN A 187 -4.80 24.28 -25.27
C GLN A 187 -4.13 23.08 -24.59
N ARG A 188 -2.91 23.26 -24.11
CA ARG A 188 -2.20 22.23 -23.34
C ARG A 188 -2.96 21.86 -22.08
N LEU A 189 -3.41 22.86 -21.31
CA LEU A 189 -4.17 22.64 -20.10
C LEU A 189 -5.47 21.89 -20.39
N ALA A 190 -6.24 22.30 -21.39
CA ALA A 190 -7.46 21.62 -21.81
C ALA A 190 -7.21 20.14 -22.18
N ASN A 191 -6.12 19.87 -22.90
CA ASN A 191 -5.72 18.52 -23.26
C ASN A 191 -5.33 17.69 -22.01
N HIS A 192 -4.61 18.29 -21.05
CA HIS A 192 -4.24 17.61 -19.82
C HIS A 192 -5.46 17.30 -18.95
N LEU A 193 -6.42 18.21 -18.83
CA LEU A 193 -7.65 17.97 -18.08
C LEU A 193 -8.47 16.83 -18.70
N SER A 194 -8.61 16.81 -20.02
CA SER A 194 -9.28 15.73 -20.75
C SER A 194 -8.56 14.39 -20.58
N TYR A 195 -7.23 14.38 -20.68
CA TYR A 195 -6.43 13.17 -20.46
C TYR A 195 -6.55 12.67 -19.04
N PHE A 196 -6.54 13.57 -18.05
CA PHE A 196 -6.73 13.21 -16.64
C PHE A 196 -8.08 12.53 -16.42
N LEU A 197 -9.17 13.13 -16.90
CA LEU A 197 -10.51 12.55 -16.76
C LEU A 197 -10.64 11.19 -17.46
N THR A 198 -10.07 11.04 -18.64
CA THR A 198 -10.05 9.79 -19.38
C THR A 198 -9.25 8.72 -18.63
N THR A 199 -8.09 9.09 -18.07
CA THR A 199 -7.25 8.18 -17.29
C THR A 199 -7.93 7.78 -15.98
N LEU A 200 -8.62 8.71 -15.33
CA LEU A 200 -9.40 8.46 -14.11
C LEU A 200 -10.54 7.47 -14.36
N ALA A 201 -11.18 7.53 -15.53
CA ALA A 201 -12.27 6.64 -15.93
C ALA A 201 -11.79 5.24 -16.34
N ASN A 202 -10.53 5.05 -16.70
CA ASN A 202 -9.99 3.79 -17.22
C ASN A 202 -9.68 2.72 -16.14
N GLY A 203 -10.16 2.89 -14.89
CA GLY A 203 -10.13 1.86 -13.85
C GLY A 203 -8.81 1.70 -13.11
N HIS A 204 -8.52 0.47 -12.65
CA HIS A 204 -7.47 0.18 -11.66
C HIS A 204 -6.03 0.54 -12.09
N GLY A 205 -5.19 0.83 -11.10
CA GLY A 205 -3.74 0.92 -11.26
C GLY A 205 -3.19 2.17 -11.95
N GLN A 206 -4.02 3.16 -12.28
CA GLN A 206 -3.62 4.34 -13.07
C GLN A 206 -2.94 5.46 -12.25
N GLY A 207 -2.87 5.34 -10.93
CA GLY A 207 -2.36 6.41 -10.04
C GLY A 207 -0.94 6.91 -10.31
N LYS A 208 -0.13 6.22 -11.14
CA LYS A 208 1.17 6.75 -11.61
C LYS A 208 1.06 7.64 -12.85
N LYS A 209 -0.05 7.55 -13.58
CA LYS A 209 -0.30 8.31 -14.80
C LYS A 209 -1.11 9.59 -14.52
N LEU A 210 -1.86 9.60 -13.41
CA LEU A 210 -2.55 10.75 -12.85
C LEU A 210 -1.58 11.65 -12.08
#